data_128f76a02482a196717e8c8303e5e3e2
#
_entry.id   128f76a02482a196717e8c8303e5e3e2
#
_cell.length_a   1.000
_cell.length_b   1.000
_cell.length_c   1.000
_cell.angle_alpha   90.00
_cell.angle_beta   90.00
_cell.angle_gamma   90.00
#
_symmetry.space_group_name_H-M   'P 1'
#
loop_
_entity.id
_entity.type
_entity.pdbx_description
1 polymer ?
#
loop_
_entity_poly.entity_id
_entity_poly.type
_entity_poly.pdbx_seq_one_letter_code
_entity_poly.pdbx_strand_id
1 'polypeptide(L)'
;MKLIRKSCLVLILLFSCAALAQQILPANFSGWQSSGTPKKGADPAAVDQAFAPVLKEYGFTDYETATYSRETRTLKIKAARFTDATGAYGAFTFYRTPAMQLEKIGTMAASANTRVLFFRDNVLIDATFDAVTAMSAAELRELAASLPEASGTAANLPTLPGYFPRENIVTNSAKFIMGPEALNALAAESPLSPTEIDFSSNPEIILGRYSTRNGQGSVSYY
;
A
#
# COMPACT_ATOMS: atom_id res chain seq x y z
N MET A 1 24.12 59.40 38.08
CA MET A 1 24.19 58.73 36.78
C MET A 1 23.57 57.33 36.92
N LYS A 2 22.29 57.16 36.52
CA LYS A 2 21.57 55.86 36.61
C LYS A 2 21.57 55.23 35.23
N LEU A 3 22.26 54.08 35.09
CA LEU A 3 22.19 53.25 33.87
C LEU A 3 20.90 52.46 33.87
N ILE A 4 20.04 52.74 32.90
CA ILE A 4 18.83 51.93 32.61
C ILE A 4 19.24 50.77 31.69
N ARG A 5 19.27 49.54 32.22
CA ARG A 5 19.44 48.32 31.45
C ARG A 5 18.09 48.01 30.72
N LYS A 6 18.08 48.21 29.42
CA LYS A 6 16.95 47.71 28.57
C LYS A 6 17.12 46.22 28.35
N SER A 7 16.33 45.42 29.05
CA SER A 7 16.17 43.99 28.75
C SER A 7 15.29 43.80 27.50
N CYS A 8 15.91 43.37 26.42
CA CYS A 8 15.21 43.01 25.20
C CYS A 8 14.72 41.54 25.33
N LEU A 9 13.43 41.36 25.62
CA LEU A 9 12.79 40.06 25.70
C LEU A 9 12.51 39.60 24.27
N VAL A 10 13.34 38.69 23.73
CA VAL A 10 13.12 38.07 22.43
C VAL A 10 12.11 36.92 22.63
N LEU A 11 10.86 37.16 22.25
CA LEU A 11 9.81 36.17 22.23
C LEU A 11 9.97 35.25 20.99
N ILE A 12 10.59 34.10 21.16
CA ILE A 12 10.70 33.08 20.11
C ILE A 12 9.34 32.38 20.02
N LEU A 13 8.55 32.76 19.03
CA LEU A 13 7.35 32.05 18.61
C LEU A 13 7.78 30.73 17.92
N LEU A 14 7.74 29.63 18.66
CA LEU A 14 7.83 28.29 18.09
C LEU A 14 6.54 28.03 17.29
N PHE A 15 6.58 28.31 15.99
CA PHE A 15 5.58 27.79 15.06
C PHE A 15 5.74 26.27 14.98
N SER A 16 4.97 25.52 15.76
CA SER A 16 4.76 24.10 15.52
C SER A 16 4.05 23.96 14.17
N CYS A 17 4.82 23.75 13.10
CA CYS A 17 4.28 23.33 11.82
C CYS A 17 3.74 21.90 12.00
N ALA A 18 2.48 21.78 12.42
CA ALA A 18 1.77 20.52 12.30
C ALA A 18 1.70 20.24 10.78
N ALA A 19 2.54 19.31 10.31
CA ALA A 19 2.45 18.82 8.95
C ALA A 19 1.04 18.22 8.82
N LEU A 20 0.14 18.94 8.20
CA LEU A 20 -1.18 18.41 7.82
C LEU A 20 -0.89 17.26 6.88
N ALA A 21 -1.18 16.04 7.31
CA ALA A 21 -1.06 14.86 6.47
C ALA A 21 -1.82 15.16 5.15
N GLN A 22 -1.09 15.14 4.04
CA GLN A 22 -1.67 15.44 2.74
C GLN A 22 -2.80 14.45 2.47
N GLN A 23 -3.96 14.97 2.08
CA GLN A 23 -5.13 14.16 1.73
C GLN A 23 -4.75 13.11 0.68
N ILE A 24 -5.17 11.85 0.89
CA ILE A 24 -4.90 10.75 -0.05
C ILE A 24 -6.05 10.63 -1.04
N LEU A 25 -7.28 10.60 -0.55
CA LEU A 25 -8.47 10.34 -1.34
C LEU A 25 -9.14 11.64 -1.78
N PRO A 26 -9.52 11.79 -3.07
CA PRO A 26 -10.21 12.97 -3.56
C PRO A 26 -11.65 13.02 -3.00
N ALA A 27 -12.24 14.22 -2.92
CA ALA A 27 -13.64 14.37 -2.53
C ALA A 27 -14.61 13.74 -3.54
N ASN A 28 -14.22 13.71 -4.82
CA ASN A 28 -14.99 13.12 -5.90
C ASN A 28 -14.09 12.65 -7.05
N PHE A 29 -14.53 11.67 -7.82
CA PHE A 29 -13.90 11.20 -9.06
C PHE A 29 -14.93 10.44 -9.91
N SER A 30 -14.85 10.52 -11.21
CA SER A 30 -15.68 9.75 -12.16
C SER A 30 -17.19 9.69 -11.82
N GLY A 31 -17.73 10.78 -11.25
CA GLY A 31 -19.12 10.86 -10.80
C GLY A 31 -19.40 10.25 -9.41
N TRP A 32 -18.42 9.61 -8.77
CA TRP A 32 -18.47 9.22 -7.38
C TRP A 32 -18.25 10.42 -6.47
N GLN A 33 -19.00 10.52 -5.38
CA GLN A 33 -18.86 11.56 -4.36
C GLN A 33 -18.66 10.94 -2.99
N SER A 34 -17.74 11.48 -2.20
CA SER A 34 -17.50 11.03 -0.83
C SER A 34 -18.74 11.24 0.02
N SER A 35 -19.20 10.17 0.67
CA SER A 35 -20.34 10.17 1.59
C SER A 35 -19.84 10.29 3.02
N GLY A 36 -20.01 11.46 3.64
CA GLY A 36 -19.55 11.75 5.00
C GLY A 36 -18.06 12.12 5.08
N THR A 37 -17.57 12.22 6.30
CA THR A 37 -16.18 12.61 6.58
C THR A 37 -15.26 11.40 6.48
N PRO A 38 -14.20 11.43 5.65
CA PRO A 38 -13.19 10.38 5.61
C PRO A 38 -12.51 10.20 6.98
N LYS A 39 -12.22 8.95 7.36
CA LYS A 39 -11.40 8.65 8.54
C LYS A 39 -9.95 8.64 8.13
N LYS A 40 -9.09 9.29 8.92
CA LYS A 40 -7.65 9.42 8.68
C LYS A 40 -6.87 9.10 9.94
N GLY A 41 -5.65 8.64 9.79
CA GLY A 41 -4.75 8.41 10.92
C GLY A 41 -3.45 7.75 10.51
N ALA A 42 -2.59 7.52 11.50
CA ALA A 42 -1.28 6.89 11.34
C ALA A 42 -1.20 5.52 12.03
N ASP A 43 -2.32 4.97 12.47
CA ASP A 43 -2.35 3.63 13.08
C ASP A 43 -2.67 2.56 12.02
N PRO A 44 -1.73 1.67 11.67
CA PRO A 44 -1.94 0.62 10.68
C PRO A 44 -3.01 -0.39 11.11
N ALA A 45 -3.29 -0.54 12.41
CA ALA A 45 -4.35 -1.42 12.90
C ALA A 45 -5.76 -0.96 12.46
N ALA A 46 -5.94 0.32 12.15
CA ALA A 46 -7.18 0.83 11.59
C ALA A 46 -7.38 0.43 10.11
N VAL A 47 -6.32 0.11 9.40
CA VAL A 47 -6.36 -0.45 8.04
C VAL A 47 -6.59 -1.96 8.10
N ASP A 48 -5.73 -2.65 8.85
CA ASP A 48 -5.80 -4.09 9.08
C ASP A 48 -5.18 -4.45 10.43
N GLN A 49 -6.02 -4.80 11.40
CA GLN A 49 -5.59 -5.12 12.75
C GLN A 49 -4.70 -6.37 12.81
N ALA A 50 -5.01 -7.38 11.99
CA ALA A 50 -4.28 -8.64 11.98
C ALA A 50 -2.87 -8.49 11.41
N PHE A 51 -2.71 -7.61 10.40
CA PHE A 51 -1.45 -7.40 9.69
C PHE A 51 -0.83 -6.03 9.92
N ALA A 52 -1.20 -5.36 11.01
CA ALA A 52 -0.59 -4.07 11.38
C ALA A 52 0.95 -4.13 11.50
N PRO A 53 1.58 -5.18 12.08
CA PRO A 53 3.03 -5.32 12.08
C PRO A 53 3.62 -5.42 10.67
N VAL A 54 2.99 -6.18 9.78
CA VAL A 54 3.39 -6.32 8.36
C VAL A 54 3.34 -4.97 7.64
N LEU A 55 2.27 -4.20 7.84
CA LEU A 55 2.16 -2.86 7.25
C LEU A 55 3.28 -1.94 7.73
N LYS A 56 3.69 -2.02 9.01
CA LYS A 56 4.83 -1.27 9.54
C LYS A 56 6.15 -1.65 8.88
N GLU A 57 6.39 -2.95 8.65
CA GLU A 57 7.58 -3.41 7.92
C GLU A 57 7.66 -2.86 6.50
N TYR A 58 6.52 -2.70 5.83
CA TYR A 58 6.45 -2.06 4.52
C TYR A 58 6.56 -0.53 4.57
N GLY A 59 6.82 0.06 5.76
CA GLY A 59 6.99 1.50 5.89
C GLY A 59 5.68 2.28 5.84
N PHE A 60 4.58 1.72 6.37
CA PHE A 60 3.31 2.42 6.48
C PHE A 60 3.45 3.75 7.22
N THR A 61 2.86 4.82 6.68
CA THR A 61 2.88 6.17 7.26
C THR A 61 1.52 6.62 7.76
N ASP A 62 0.50 6.55 6.90
CA ASP A 62 -0.84 7.00 7.22
C ASP A 62 -1.90 6.33 6.32
N TYR A 63 -3.16 6.51 6.70
CA TYR A 63 -4.29 5.97 5.95
C TYR A 63 -5.41 6.99 5.81
N GLU A 64 -6.23 6.76 4.80
CA GLU A 64 -7.53 7.41 4.65
C GLU A 64 -8.57 6.38 4.21
N THR A 65 -9.75 6.37 4.89
CA THR A 65 -10.88 5.53 4.47
C THR A 65 -12.09 6.39 4.17
N ALA A 66 -12.75 6.10 3.06
CA ALA A 66 -13.94 6.82 2.65
C ALA A 66 -14.96 5.86 2.04
N THR A 67 -16.23 6.24 2.15
CA THR A 67 -17.32 5.65 1.41
C THR A 67 -17.74 6.65 0.33
N TYR A 68 -17.90 6.19 -0.88
CA TYR A 68 -18.39 6.98 -2.00
C TYR A 68 -19.75 6.48 -2.44
N SER A 69 -20.57 7.39 -2.92
CA SER A 69 -21.86 7.08 -3.53
C SER A 69 -21.96 7.65 -4.94
N ARG A 70 -22.63 6.93 -5.80
CA ARG A 70 -23.01 7.37 -7.13
C ARG A 70 -24.38 6.77 -7.46
N GLU A 71 -25.41 7.61 -7.53
CA GLU A 71 -26.80 7.16 -7.65
C GLU A 71 -27.16 6.18 -6.52
N THR A 72 -27.49 4.93 -6.85
CA THR A 72 -27.81 3.87 -5.88
C THR A 72 -26.60 3.01 -5.52
N ARG A 73 -25.42 3.27 -6.11
CA ARG A 73 -24.21 2.47 -5.96
C ARG A 73 -23.36 3.00 -4.80
N THR A 74 -22.66 2.07 -4.16
CA THR A 74 -21.73 2.36 -3.07
C THR A 74 -20.34 1.77 -3.37
N LEU A 75 -19.30 2.53 -3.04
CA LEU A 75 -17.91 2.14 -3.14
C LEU A 75 -17.19 2.48 -1.83
N LYS A 76 -16.62 1.48 -1.17
CA LYS A 76 -15.80 1.67 0.03
C LYS A 76 -14.33 1.58 -0.37
N ILE A 77 -13.54 2.56 0.08
CA ILE A 77 -12.11 2.62 -0.22
C ILE A 77 -11.33 2.73 1.08
N LYS A 78 -10.29 1.89 1.19
CA LYS A 78 -9.20 2.04 2.14
C LYS A 78 -7.95 2.39 1.35
N ALA A 79 -7.33 3.51 1.68
CA ALA A 79 -6.06 3.96 1.15
C ALA A 79 -5.01 3.86 2.24
N ALA A 80 -3.88 3.24 1.96
CA ALA A 80 -2.72 3.18 2.85
C ALA A 80 -1.52 3.80 2.13
N ARG A 81 -0.87 4.77 2.75
CA ARG A 81 0.35 5.39 2.23
C ARG A 81 1.57 4.78 2.92
N PHE A 82 2.62 4.64 2.16
CA PHE A 82 3.90 4.11 2.59
C PHE A 82 5.00 5.15 2.37
N THR A 83 6.16 4.93 2.96
CA THR A 83 7.33 5.79 2.79
C THR A 83 7.72 5.93 1.32
N ASP A 84 7.60 4.83 0.56
CA ASP A 84 7.97 4.75 -0.86
C ASP A 84 7.13 3.74 -1.64
N ALA A 85 7.36 3.68 -2.95
CA ALA A 85 6.69 2.74 -3.85
C ALA A 85 7.09 1.28 -3.61
N THR A 86 8.27 1.02 -3.03
CA THR A 86 8.71 -0.33 -2.65
C THR A 86 7.80 -0.90 -1.56
N GLY A 87 7.50 -0.11 -0.52
CA GLY A 87 6.56 -0.50 0.54
C GLY A 87 5.15 -0.73 0.03
N ALA A 88 4.64 0.16 -0.84
CA ALA A 88 3.32 -0.02 -1.47
C ALA A 88 3.27 -1.27 -2.35
N TYR A 89 4.32 -1.55 -3.11
CA TYR A 89 4.48 -2.78 -3.90
C TYR A 89 4.48 -4.02 -3.01
N GLY A 90 5.25 -4.00 -1.91
CA GLY A 90 5.30 -5.09 -0.93
C GLY A 90 3.92 -5.40 -0.37
N ALA A 91 3.22 -4.38 0.15
CA ALA A 91 1.88 -4.51 0.68
C ALA A 91 0.87 -5.00 -0.39
N PHE A 92 0.95 -4.48 -1.64
CA PHE A 92 0.14 -4.96 -2.75
C PHE A 92 0.36 -6.44 -3.02
N THR A 93 1.61 -6.91 -3.09
CA THR A 93 1.91 -8.32 -3.31
C THR A 93 1.48 -9.20 -2.14
N PHE A 94 1.57 -8.69 -0.91
CA PHE A 94 1.12 -9.38 0.30
C PHE A 94 -0.40 -9.67 0.26
N TYR A 95 -1.21 -8.65 -0.05
CA TYR A 95 -2.67 -8.80 -0.08
C TYR A 95 -3.23 -9.44 -1.36
N ARG A 96 -2.50 -9.39 -2.45
CA ARG A 96 -2.88 -10.02 -3.71
C ARG A 96 -2.85 -11.55 -3.57
N THR A 97 -3.84 -12.23 -4.14
CA THR A 97 -3.94 -13.70 -4.12
C THR A 97 -3.96 -14.27 -5.53
N PRO A 98 -3.59 -15.55 -5.72
CA PRO A 98 -3.66 -16.21 -7.03
C PRO A 98 -5.07 -16.27 -7.65
N ALA A 99 -6.11 -16.17 -6.82
CA ALA A 99 -7.50 -16.17 -7.30
C ALA A 99 -7.92 -14.83 -7.94
N MET A 100 -7.13 -13.77 -7.73
CA MET A 100 -7.40 -12.45 -8.32
C MET A 100 -6.95 -12.41 -9.78
N GLN A 101 -7.69 -11.68 -10.60
CA GLN A 101 -7.34 -11.40 -11.99
C GLN A 101 -6.53 -10.10 -12.08
N LEU A 102 -5.59 -10.03 -13.04
CA LEU A 102 -4.81 -8.84 -13.29
C LEU A 102 -5.68 -7.75 -13.94
N GLU A 103 -5.50 -6.53 -13.48
CA GLU A 103 -6.19 -5.34 -13.99
C GLU A 103 -5.17 -4.27 -14.41
N LYS A 104 -5.61 -3.36 -15.29
CA LYS A 104 -4.80 -2.20 -15.74
C LYS A 104 -5.27 -0.92 -15.04
N ILE A 105 -4.94 -0.78 -13.76
CA ILE A 105 -5.27 0.36 -12.91
C ILE A 105 -4.03 0.72 -12.10
N GLY A 106 -3.69 2.01 -11.98
CA GLY A 106 -2.49 2.45 -11.29
C GLY A 106 -1.21 1.84 -11.84
N THR A 107 -0.26 1.55 -10.97
CA THR A 107 1.01 0.89 -11.33
C THR A 107 0.80 -0.61 -11.54
N MET A 108 0.09 -1.27 -10.62
CA MET A 108 -0.36 -2.66 -10.74
C MET A 108 -1.70 -2.83 -10.02
N ALA A 109 -2.53 -3.73 -10.53
CA ALA A 109 -3.82 -4.02 -9.92
C ALA A 109 -4.22 -5.49 -10.08
N ALA A 110 -5.08 -5.94 -9.15
CA ALA A 110 -5.71 -7.25 -9.19
C ALA A 110 -7.12 -7.17 -8.60
N SER A 111 -8.06 -7.96 -9.13
CA SER A 111 -9.46 -7.96 -8.71
C SER A 111 -10.00 -9.36 -8.46
N ALA A 112 -10.93 -9.46 -7.52
CA ALA A 112 -11.74 -10.65 -7.30
C ALA A 112 -13.13 -10.24 -6.81
N ASN A 113 -14.18 -10.76 -7.45
CA ASN A 113 -15.55 -10.41 -7.15
C ASN A 113 -15.78 -8.89 -7.20
N THR A 114 -16.14 -8.28 -6.05
CA THR A 114 -16.39 -6.84 -5.93
C THR A 114 -15.18 -6.06 -5.41
N ARG A 115 -14.07 -6.73 -5.07
CA ARG A 115 -12.84 -6.12 -4.55
C ARG A 115 -11.84 -5.87 -5.64
N VAL A 116 -11.27 -4.66 -5.68
CA VAL A 116 -10.15 -4.28 -6.53
C VAL A 116 -9.04 -3.73 -5.66
N LEU A 117 -7.88 -4.36 -5.73
CA LEU A 117 -6.66 -3.96 -5.06
C LEU A 117 -5.71 -3.38 -6.10
N PHE A 118 -5.20 -2.17 -5.87
CA PHE A 118 -4.18 -1.58 -6.73
C PHE A 118 -3.28 -0.63 -5.95
N PHE A 119 -2.11 -0.33 -6.52
CA PHE A 119 -1.30 0.75 -5.99
C PHE A 119 -0.86 1.70 -7.11
N ARG A 120 -0.59 2.93 -6.72
CA ARG A 120 0.08 3.93 -7.53
C ARG A 120 1.11 4.64 -6.68
N ASP A 121 2.33 4.68 -7.16
CA ASP A 121 3.47 5.21 -6.42
C ASP A 121 3.52 4.57 -5.00
N ASN A 122 3.49 5.38 -3.95
CA ASN A 122 3.54 4.91 -2.58
C ASN A 122 2.17 4.75 -1.89
N VAL A 123 1.07 4.70 -2.66
CA VAL A 123 -0.29 4.55 -2.13
C VAL A 123 -0.91 3.24 -2.60
N LEU A 124 -1.30 2.39 -1.65
CA LEU A 124 -2.12 1.19 -1.87
C LEU A 124 -3.59 1.51 -1.68
N ILE A 125 -4.43 1.07 -2.60
CA ILE A 125 -5.88 1.19 -2.56
C ILE A 125 -6.53 -0.19 -2.50
N ASP A 126 -7.41 -0.38 -1.53
CA ASP A 126 -8.32 -1.52 -1.41
C ASP A 126 -9.75 -1.01 -1.59
N ALA A 127 -10.30 -1.19 -2.76
CA ALA A 127 -11.60 -0.72 -3.17
C ALA A 127 -12.61 -1.87 -3.20
N THR A 128 -13.78 -1.68 -2.57
CA THR A 128 -14.86 -2.68 -2.56
C THR A 128 -16.16 -2.04 -3.02
N PHE A 129 -16.67 -2.49 -4.15
CA PHE A 129 -17.96 -2.09 -4.69
C PHE A 129 -19.09 -2.92 -4.06
N ASP A 130 -20.28 -2.35 -4.03
CA ASP A 130 -21.52 -3.13 -3.83
C ASP A 130 -21.82 -4.00 -5.05
N ALA A 131 -21.58 -3.47 -6.27
CA ALA A 131 -21.67 -4.18 -7.53
C ALA A 131 -20.66 -3.66 -8.54
N VAL A 132 -19.94 -4.57 -9.21
CA VAL A 132 -19.02 -4.25 -10.31
C VAL A 132 -19.79 -4.10 -11.61
N THR A 133 -19.41 -3.11 -12.41
CA THR A 133 -19.93 -2.85 -13.74
C THR A 133 -18.81 -2.80 -14.76
N ALA A 134 -19.13 -2.80 -16.05
CA ALA A 134 -18.13 -2.64 -17.12
C ALA A 134 -17.31 -1.34 -17.01
N MET A 135 -17.85 -0.32 -16.32
CA MET A 135 -17.16 0.97 -16.11
C MET A 135 -16.25 0.99 -14.88
N SER A 136 -16.38 0.05 -13.94
CA SER A 136 -15.69 0.09 -12.65
C SER A 136 -14.16 0.21 -12.78
N ALA A 137 -13.56 -0.47 -13.76
CA ALA A 137 -12.12 -0.36 -14.01
C ALA A 137 -11.74 1.04 -14.56
N ALA A 138 -12.59 1.66 -15.40
CA ALA A 138 -12.36 3.01 -15.90
C ALA A 138 -12.49 4.05 -14.76
N GLU A 139 -13.51 3.91 -13.91
CA GLU A 139 -13.74 4.75 -12.75
C GLU A 139 -12.53 4.71 -11.80
N LEU A 140 -11.97 3.52 -11.51
CA LEU A 140 -10.78 3.39 -10.65
C LEU A 140 -9.49 3.88 -11.32
N ARG A 141 -9.38 3.89 -12.65
CA ARG A 141 -8.25 4.55 -13.34
C ARG A 141 -8.26 6.06 -13.12
N GLU A 142 -9.43 6.70 -13.12
CA GLU A 142 -9.55 8.13 -12.80
C GLU A 142 -9.20 8.40 -11.33
N LEU A 143 -9.66 7.54 -10.40
CA LEU A 143 -9.19 7.61 -9.00
C LEU A 143 -7.67 7.51 -8.93
N ALA A 144 -7.06 6.50 -9.57
CA ALA A 144 -5.61 6.32 -9.57
C ALA A 144 -4.88 7.55 -10.10
N ALA A 145 -5.40 8.19 -11.16
CA ALA A 145 -4.81 9.41 -11.72
C ALA A 145 -4.90 10.63 -10.79
N SER A 146 -5.84 10.63 -9.85
CA SER A 146 -6.03 11.72 -8.88
C SER A 146 -5.28 11.54 -7.56
N LEU A 147 -4.65 10.38 -7.33
CA LEU A 147 -3.88 10.12 -6.12
C LEU A 147 -2.62 11.01 -6.05
N PRO A 148 -2.16 11.39 -4.85
CA PRO A 148 -0.89 12.07 -4.69
C PRO A 148 0.26 11.28 -5.30
N GLU A 149 1.16 11.97 -5.99
CA GLU A 149 2.34 11.36 -6.58
C GLU A 149 3.51 11.40 -5.59
N ALA A 150 4.25 10.29 -5.50
CA ALA A 150 5.54 10.28 -4.83
C ALA A 150 6.59 11.00 -5.71
N SER A 151 7.62 11.57 -5.09
CA SER A 151 8.67 12.29 -5.81
C SER A 151 10.04 11.70 -5.53
N GLY A 152 10.96 11.90 -6.47
CA GLY A 152 12.35 11.45 -6.36
C GLY A 152 12.46 9.93 -6.19
N THR A 153 13.33 9.50 -5.29
CA THR A 153 13.59 8.06 -5.03
C THR A 153 12.40 7.33 -4.42
N ALA A 154 11.47 8.04 -3.76
CA ALA A 154 10.27 7.44 -3.18
C ALA A 154 9.29 6.89 -4.24
N ALA A 155 9.41 7.30 -5.51
CA ALA A 155 8.62 6.76 -6.62
C ALA A 155 9.23 5.49 -7.24
N ASN A 156 10.46 5.11 -6.86
CA ASN A 156 11.14 3.97 -7.46
C ASN A 156 10.56 2.64 -6.98
N LEU A 157 10.28 1.76 -7.93
CA LEU A 157 9.91 0.37 -7.65
C LEU A 157 11.15 -0.45 -7.28
N PRO A 158 11.00 -1.54 -6.49
CA PRO A 158 12.10 -2.45 -6.21
C PRO A 158 12.60 -3.11 -7.49
N THR A 159 13.90 -3.36 -7.56
CA THR A 159 14.53 -3.95 -8.75
C THR A 159 14.51 -5.47 -8.74
N LEU A 160 14.52 -6.08 -7.55
CA LEU A 160 14.57 -7.54 -7.37
C LEU A 160 13.47 -8.31 -8.14
N PRO A 161 12.19 -7.81 -8.23
CA PRO A 161 11.15 -8.46 -9.01
C PRO A 161 11.47 -8.61 -10.51
N GLY A 162 12.35 -7.77 -11.04
CA GLY A 162 12.82 -7.86 -12.42
C GLY A 162 13.67 -9.08 -12.72
N TYR A 163 14.35 -9.62 -11.71
CA TYR A 163 15.23 -10.80 -11.81
C TYR A 163 14.50 -12.11 -11.47
N PHE A 164 13.29 -12.02 -10.93
CA PHE A 164 12.54 -13.19 -10.50
C PHE A 164 12.06 -14.02 -11.71
N PRO A 165 12.34 -15.34 -11.78
CA PRO A 165 11.97 -16.18 -12.92
C PRO A 165 10.47 -16.17 -13.15
N ARG A 166 10.07 -15.97 -14.41
CA ARG A 166 8.63 -15.85 -14.77
C ARG A 166 8.04 -17.10 -15.41
N GLU A 167 8.90 -18.01 -15.86
CA GLU A 167 8.46 -19.23 -16.52
C GLU A 167 7.76 -20.15 -15.51
N ASN A 168 6.54 -20.61 -15.84
CA ASN A 168 5.72 -21.48 -15.01
C ASN A 168 5.32 -20.89 -13.63
N ILE A 169 5.48 -19.60 -13.40
CA ILE A 169 5.01 -18.99 -12.16
C ILE A 169 3.47 -18.99 -12.12
N VAL A 170 2.90 -19.36 -10.97
CA VAL A 170 1.46 -19.22 -10.73
C VAL A 170 1.12 -17.73 -10.67
N THR A 171 0.22 -17.29 -11.51
CA THR A 171 -0.18 -15.89 -11.58
C THR A 171 -0.53 -15.33 -10.19
N ASN A 172 -0.09 -14.13 -9.89
CA ASN A 172 -0.33 -13.42 -8.62
C ASN A 172 0.21 -14.12 -7.35
N SER A 173 1.04 -15.16 -7.47
CA SER A 173 1.63 -15.84 -6.31
C SER A 173 2.90 -15.16 -5.78
N ALA A 174 3.56 -14.33 -6.57
CA ALA A 174 4.78 -13.67 -6.12
C ALA A 174 4.49 -12.69 -4.97
N LYS A 175 5.24 -12.84 -3.86
CA LYS A 175 5.21 -12.02 -2.65
C LYS A 175 6.56 -11.35 -2.47
N PHE A 176 6.55 -10.05 -2.23
CA PHE A 176 7.75 -9.29 -1.91
C PHE A 176 7.79 -9.03 -0.40
N ILE A 177 8.86 -9.43 0.26
CA ILE A 177 8.98 -9.48 1.70
C ILE A 177 10.16 -8.60 2.12
N MET A 178 9.93 -7.72 3.09
CA MET A 178 10.92 -6.77 3.61
C MET A 178 11.26 -7.01 5.09
N GLY A 179 10.55 -7.94 5.76
CA GLY A 179 10.77 -8.15 7.18
C GLY A 179 10.20 -9.48 7.70
N PRO A 180 10.52 -9.81 8.97
CA PRO A 180 10.15 -11.08 9.58
C PRO A 180 8.64 -11.25 9.77
N GLU A 181 7.88 -10.16 9.98
CA GLU A 181 6.43 -10.24 10.18
C GLU A 181 5.69 -10.66 8.92
N ALA A 182 6.11 -10.12 7.76
CA ALA A 182 5.55 -10.52 6.47
C ALA A 182 5.90 -11.98 6.15
N LEU A 183 7.15 -12.41 6.43
CA LEU A 183 7.56 -13.80 6.24
C LEU A 183 6.81 -14.76 7.18
N ASN A 184 6.63 -14.40 8.46
CA ASN A 184 5.83 -15.16 9.42
C ASN A 184 4.36 -15.31 8.97
N ALA A 185 3.77 -14.21 8.49
CA ALA A 185 2.39 -14.22 8.00
C ALA A 185 2.20 -15.13 6.77
N LEU A 186 3.28 -15.37 6.02
CA LEU A 186 3.31 -16.23 4.83
C LEU A 186 3.94 -17.60 5.10
N ALA A 187 4.12 -18.01 6.37
CA ALA A 187 4.82 -19.24 6.75
C ALA A 187 4.22 -20.51 6.10
N ALA A 188 2.91 -20.55 5.88
CA ALA A 188 2.26 -21.67 5.19
C ALA A 188 2.63 -21.77 3.70
N GLU A 189 3.11 -20.69 3.11
CA GLU A 189 3.50 -20.60 1.69
C GLU A 189 5.01 -20.57 1.51
N SER A 190 5.78 -20.35 2.57
CA SER A 190 7.23 -20.16 2.54
C SER A 190 7.99 -21.40 2.99
N PRO A 191 9.03 -21.83 2.26
CA PRO A 191 9.98 -22.82 2.75
C PRO A 191 11.02 -22.22 3.73
N LEU A 192 11.05 -20.89 3.89
CA LEU A 192 12.02 -20.16 4.71
C LEU A 192 11.44 -19.88 6.09
N SER A 193 12.29 -19.95 7.10
CA SER A 193 12.02 -19.47 8.46
C SER A 193 12.59 -18.07 8.67
N PRO A 194 11.88 -17.15 9.34
CA PRO A 194 12.43 -15.84 9.70
C PRO A 194 13.72 -15.91 10.54
N THR A 195 13.94 -17.01 11.26
CA THR A 195 15.16 -17.23 12.06
C THR A 195 16.40 -17.56 11.23
N GLU A 196 16.23 -17.91 9.95
CA GLU A 196 17.30 -18.23 9.01
C GLU A 196 17.82 -17.02 8.25
N ILE A 197 17.17 -15.85 8.43
CA ILE A 197 17.44 -14.64 7.67
C ILE A 197 17.84 -13.52 8.62
N ASP A 198 18.94 -12.84 8.29
CA ASP A 198 19.36 -11.64 9.00
C ASP A 198 18.63 -10.40 8.45
N PHE A 199 17.46 -10.09 9.03
CA PHE A 199 16.69 -8.91 8.68
C PHE A 199 17.33 -7.58 9.13
N SER A 200 18.39 -7.60 9.95
CA SER A 200 19.10 -6.37 10.34
C SER A 200 19.83 -5.70 9.15
N SER A 201 20.12 -6.47 8.11
CA SER A 201 20.71 -5.98 6.87
C SER A 201 19.70 -5.45 5.85
N ASN A 202 18.40 -5.37 6.22
CA ASN A 202 17.30 -4.98 5.34
C ASN A 202 17.23 -5.77 4.01
N PRO A 203 17.20 -7.11 4.06
CA PRO A 203 17.12 -7.92 2.86
C PRO A 203 15.77 -7.75 2.16
N GLU A 204 15.77 -7.85 0.83
CA GLU A 204 14.57 -7.99 0.03
C GLU A 204 14.42 -9.45 -0.41
N ILE A 205 13.25 -10.04 -0.25
CA ILE A 205 12.96 -11.43 -0.58
C ILE A 205 11.77 -11.50 -1.51
N ILE A 206 11.85 -12.35 -2.54
CA ILE A 206 10.67 -12.73 -3.32
C ILE A 206 10.38 -14.20 -3.11
N LEU A 207 9.15 -14.49 -2.71
CA LEU A 207 8.59 -15.82 -2.63
C LEU A 207 7.56 -15.99 -3.73
N GLY A 208 7.64 -17.08 -4.51
CA GLY A 208 6.66 -17.38 -5.55
C GLY A 208 6.34 -18.86 -5.65
N ARG A 209 5.16 -19.16 -6.16
CA ARG A 209 4.75 -20.54 -6.45
C ARG A 209 4.90 -20.83 -7.94
N TYR A 210 5.39 -22.02 -8.26
CA TYR A 210 5.59 -22.48 -9.62
C TYR A 210 4.79 -23.74 -9.91
N SER A 211 4.22 -23.81 -11.10
CA SER A 211 3.60 -25.04 -11.59
C SER A 211 4.70 -26.01 -12.06
N THR A 212 4.66 -27.23 -11.56
CA THR A 212 5.53 -28.30 -11.99
C THR A 212 4.71 -29.42 -12.62
N ARG A 213 5.36 -30.34 -13.34
CA ARG A 213 4.64 -31.52 -13.92
C ARG A 213 3.91 -32.36 -12.87
N ASN A 214 4.37 -32.32 -11.62
CA ASN A 214 3.82 -33.11 -10.50
C ASN A 214 2.99 -32.28 -9.51
N GLY A 215 2.67 -31.01 -9.83
CA GLY A 215 1.92 -30.11 -8.96
C GLY A 215 2.55 -28.73 -8.85
N GLN A 216 2.27 -28.05 -7.72
CA GLN A 216 2.84 -26.72 -7.42
C GLN A 216 3.98 -26.84 -6.42
N GLY A 217 5.06 -26.10 -6.66
CA GLY A 217 6.18 -25.92 -5.74
C GLY A 217 6.31 -24.44 -5.32
N SER A 218 7.04 -24.18 -4.24
CA SER A 218 7.41 -22.83 -3.82
C SER A 218 8.90 -22.58 -4.03
N VAL A 219 9.26 -21.37 -4.46
CA VAL A 219 10.65 -20.96 -4.66
C VAL A 219 10.81 -19.56 -4.05
N SER A 220 11.93 -19.34 -3.36
CA SER A 220 12.29 -18.06 -2.76
C SER A 220 13.62 -17.59 -3.33
N TYR A 221 13.76 -16.25 -3.45
CA TYR A 221 15.00 -15.58 -3.82
C TYR A 221 15.29 -14.46 -2.83
N TYR A 222 16.58 -14.28 -2.53
CA TYR A 222 17.07 -13.21 -1.66
C TYR A 222 17.73 -12.12 -2.47
#